data_af20eb09753777869779b20ec227c3bb
#
_entry.id   af20eb09753777869779b20ec227c3bb
#
_cell.length_a   1.000
_cell.length_b   1.000
_cell.length_c   1.000
_cell.angle_alpha   90.00
_cell.angle_beta   90.00
_cell.angle_gamma   90.00
#
_symmetry.space_group_name_H-M   'P 1'
#
loop_
_entity.id
_entity.type
_entity.pdbx_description
1 polymer ?
#
loop_
_entity_poly.entity_id
_entity_poly.type
_entity_poly.pdbx_seq_one_letter_code
_entity_poly.pdbx_strand_id
1 'polypeptide(L)'
;MYKKIQETASWLKERMQTSPKTAIILGTGLGQLASEISDTQEIPYSDIPNFPVSTVEGHSGKLIFGKLGGVDILAMQGRFHFYEGYNMKEVTFPVRVMYELGIKTLFVSNAAGGMNPAFKIGDIMIITDHINFFPEHPLRGKNFPTGPRFPDMHETYDVELIKMAADIAKEK
;
A
#
# COMPACT_ATOMS: atom_id res chain seq x y z
N MET A 1 2.27 18.96 -5.18
CA MET A 1 1.99 17.61 -4.66
C MET A 1 0.50 17.43 -4.30
N TYR A 2 -0.07 18.17 -3.35
CA TYR A 2 -1.47 17.93 -2.91
C TYR A 2 -2.49 18.04 -4.05
N LYS A 3 -2.39 19.06 -4.91
CA LYS A 3 -3.25 19.19 -6.10
C LYS A 3 -3.20 17.95 -7.01
N LYS A 4 -2.01 17.39 -7.23
CA LYS A 4 -1.85 16.15 -8.01
C LYS A 4 -2.54 14.94 -7.35
N ILE A 5 -2.48 14.83 -6.02
CA ILE A 5 -3.17 13.77 -5.27
C ILE A 5 -4.69 13.87 -5.49
N GLN A 6 -5.25 15.07 -5.36
CA GLN A 6 -6.68 15.31 -5.55
C GLN A 6 -7.12 15.05 -7.00
N GLU A 7 -6.35 15.49 -7.98
CA GLU A 7 -6.58 15.25 -9.40
C GLU A 7 -6.63 13.74 -9.69
N THR A 8 -5.62 13.01 -9.23
CA THR A 8 -5.55 11.55 -9.39
C THR A 8 -6.71 10.84 -8.71
N ALA A 9 -7.02 11.24 -7.46
CA ALA A 9 -8.14 10.65 -6.72
C ALA A 9 -9.50 10.93 -7.40
N SER A 10 -9.71 12.13 -7.93
CA SER A 10 -10.93 12.47 -8.66
C SER A 10 -11.05 11.65 -9.94
N TRP A 11 -9.96 11.55 -10.70
CA TRP A 11 -9.91 10.75 -11.93
C TRP A 11 -10.23 9.27 -11.68
N LEU A 12 -9.72 8.70 -10.56
CA LEU A 12 -10.03 7.32 -10.16
C LEU A 12 -11.48 7.18 -9.71
N LYS A 13 -12.02 8.12 -8.91
CA LYS A 13 -13.42 8.11 -8.44
C LYS A 13 -14.44 8.08 -9.57
N GLU A 14 -14.14 8.75 -10.69
CA GLU A 14 -15.00 8.75 -11.88
C GLU A 14 -15.04 7.40 -12.60
N ARG A 15 -14.05 6.54 -12.37
CA ARG A 15 -13.85 5.28 -13.10
C ARG A 15 -14.07 4.04 -12.26
N MET A 16 -13.85 4.13 -10.95
CA MET A 16 -14.04 2.99 -10.05
C MET A 16 -15.52 2.63 -9.91
N GLN A 17 -15.82 1.34 -10.00
CA GLN A 17 -17.17 0.80 -9.89
C GLN A 17 -17.61 0.57 -8.44
N THR A 18 -16.65 0.48 -7.52
CA THR A 18 -16.86 0.24 -6.08
C THR A 18 -16.14 1.31 -5.26
N SER A 19 -16.48 1.42 -3.98
CA SER A 19 -15.87 2.37 -3.04
C SER A 19 -15.24 1.61 -1.87
N PRO A 20 -14.13 0.89 -2.09
CA PRO A 20 -13.49 0.07 -1.08
C PRO A 20 -13.04 0.90 0.12
N LYS A 21 -13.07 0.29 1.31
CA LYS A 21 -12.50 0.88 2.53
C LYS A 21 -11.19 0.24 2.92
N THR A 22 -10.84 -0.86 2.27
CA THR A 22 -9.62 -1.62 2.50
C THR A 22 -8.75 -1.59 1.25
N ALA A 23 -7.46 -1.39 1.44
CA ALA A 23 -6.47 -1.53 0.39
C ALA A 23 -5.34 -2.50 0.80
N ILE A 24 -4.71 -3.10 -0.20
CA ILE A 24 -3.58 -4.03 -0.03
C ILE A 24 -2.47 -3.61 -0.99
N ILE A 25 -1.25 -3.43 -0.48
CA ILE A 25 -0.05 -3.29 -1.31
C ILE A 25 0.66 -4.65 -1.34
N LEU A 26 0.59 -5.31 -2.48
CA LEU A 26 1.19 -6.62 -2.68
C LEU A 26 2.71 -6.48 -2.85
N GLY A 27 3.45 -7.15 -1.97
CA GLY A 27 4.91 -7.25 -2.05
C GLY A 27 5.39 -8.43 -2.89
N THR A 28 6.69 -8.56 -3.01
CA THR A 28 7.36 -9.66 -3.69
C THR A 28 6.92 -11.00 -3.07
N GLY A 29 6.55 -11.96 -3.92
CA GLY A 29 6.07 -13.29 -3.50
C GLY A 29 4.56 -13.39 -3.28
N LEU A 30 3.83 -12.27 -3.12
CA LEU A 30 2.38 -12.27 -2.91
C LEU A 30 1.58 -11.88 -4.17
N GLY A 31 2.21 -11.85 -5.34
CA GLY A 31 1.53 -11.55 -6.60
C GLY A 31 0.40 -12.52 -6.95
N GLN A 32 0.49 -13.77 -6.48
CA GLN A 32 -0.56 -14.77 -6.67
C GLN A 32 -1.86 -14.41 -5.94
N LEU A 33 -1.81 -13.65 -4.84
CA LEU A 33 -3.02 -13.18 -4.17
C LEU A 33 -3.91 -12.32 -5.09
N ALA A 34 -3.32 -11.68 -6.10
CA ALA A 34 -4.08 -10.93 -7.08
C ALA A 34 -5.04 -11.81 -7.91
N SER A 35 -4.72 -13.10 -8.11
CA SER A 35 -5.59 -14.07 -8.81
C SER A 35 -6.79 -14.53 -7.99
N GLU A 36 -6.77 -14.33 -6.66
CA GLU A 36 -7.89 -14.65 -5.77
C GLU A 36 -8.93 -13.50 -5.71
N ILE A 37 -8.63 -12.35 -6.32
CA ILE A 37 -9.56 -11.22 -6.37
C ILE A 37 -10.59 -11.48 -7.49
N SER A 38 -11.87 -11.51 -7.12
CA SER A 38 -12.97 -11.64 -8.07
C SER A 38 -13.57 -10.29 -8.46
N ASP A 39 -14.43 -10.26 -9.49
CA ASP A 39 -15.09 -9.05 -10.00
C ASP A 39 -14.12 -7.90 -10.28
N THR A 40 -13.01 -8.22 -10.92
CA THR A 40 -11.87 -7.29 -11.05
C THR A 40 -12.09 -6.20 -12.11
N GLN A 41 -11.75 -4.98 -11.73
CA GLN A 41 -11.47 -3.86 -12.62
C GLN A 41 -10.00 -3.47 -12.47
N GLU A 42 -9.24 -3.57 -13.55
CA GLU A 42 -7.80 -3.29 -13.54
C GLU A 42 -7.51 -1.96 -14.23
N ILE A 43 -6.63 -1.17 -13.65
CA ILE A 43 -6.18 0.11 -14.19
C ILE A 43 -4.64 0.14 -14.15
N PRO A 44 -3.95 0.09 -15.31
CA PRO A 44 -2.49 0.22 -15.38
C PRO A 44 -2.01 1.54 -14.77
N TYR A 45 -0.87 1.54 -14.08
CA TYR A 45 -0.31 2.77 -13.49
C TYR A 45 0.00 3.82 -14.56
N SER A 46 0.38 3.41 -15.77
CA SER A 46 0.62 4.29 -16.91
C SER A 46 -0.60 5.13 -17.30
N ASP A 47 -1.80 4.64 -17.06
CA ASP A 47 -3.04 5.29 -17.43
C ASP A 47 -3.53 6.27 -16.35
N ILE A 48 -2.97 6.19 -15.14
CA ILE A 48 -3.39 6.99 -14.00
C ILE A 48 -2.59 8.31 -13.98
N PRO A 49 -3.24 9.47 -14.04
CA PRO A 49 -2.55 10.76 -14.00
C PRO A 49 -1.66 10.90 -12.76
N ASN A 50 -0.45 11.42 -12.95
CA ASN A 50 0.55 11.67 -11.91
C ASN A 50 1.06 10.44 -11.15
N PHE A 51 0.63 9.23 -11.50
CA PHE A 51 1.18 8.02 -10.88
C PHE A 51 2.61 7.81 -11.33
N PRO A 52 3.51 7.35 -10.44
CA PRO A 52 4.81 6.87 -10.88
C PRO A 52 4.65 5.68 -11.84
N VAL A 53 5.58 5.51 -12.74
CA VAL A 53 5.62 4.37 -13.66
C VAL A 53 6.85 3.55 -13.34
N SER A 54 6.70 2.22 -13.16
CA SER A 54 7.86 1.35 -12.88
C SER A 54 8.94 1.52 -13.94
N THR A 55 10.18 1.72 -13.51
CA THR A 55 11.35 1.81 -14.39
C THR A 55 11.96 0.45 -14.70
N VAL A 56 11.46 -0.62 -14.06
CA VAL A 56 11.93 -1.99 -14.26
C VAL A 56 11.18 -2.63 -15.41
N GLU A 57 11.92 -3.02 -16.45
CA GLU A 57 11.40 -3.72 -17.63
C GLU A 57 10.61 -4.99 -17.21
N GLY A 58 9.37 -5.13 -17.69
CA GLY A 58 8.50 -6.27 -17.37
C GLY A 58 7.63 -6.13 -16.12
N HIS A 59 7.72 -5.02 -15.38
CA HIS A 59 6.91 -4.77 -14.18
C HIS A 59 5.86 -3.67 -14.44
N SER A 60 4.89 -3.96 -15.33
CA SER A 60 3.71 -3.10 -15.48
C SER A 60 2.83 -3.25 -14.23
N GLY A 61 2.96 -2.31 -13.30
CA GLY A 61 2.10 -2.27 -12.13
C GLY A 61 0.68 -1.79 -12.47
N LYS A 62 -0.29 -2.24 -11.68
CA LYS A 62 -1.70 -1.85 -11.84
C LYS A 62 -2.42 -1.73 -10.51
N LEU A 63 -3.47 -0.92 -10.48
CA LEU A 63 -4.50 -0.98 -9.47
C LEU A 63 -5.54 -2.02 -9.86
N ILE A 64 -5.98 -2.82 -8.89
CA ILE A 64 -7.06 -3.79 -9.04
C ILE A 64 -8.14 -3.45 -8.03
N PHE A 65 -9.31 -3.06 -8.51
CA PHE A 65 -10.53 -2.99 -7.72
C PHE A 65 -11.27 -4.31 -7.87
N GLY A 66 -11.78 -4.87 -6.79
CA GLY A 66 -12.48 -6.15 -6.83
C GLY A 66 -12.83 -6.65 -5.44
N LYS A 67 -13.14 -7.94 -5.32
CA LYS A 67 -13.51 -8.58 -4.06
C LYS A 67 -12.50 -9.63 -3.65
N LEU A 68 -12.07 -9.60 -2.41
CA LEU A 68 -11.26 -10.64 -1.78
C LEU A 68 -12.00 -11.15 -0.55
N GLY A 69 -12.33 -12.45 -0.52
CA GLY A 69 -13.14 -13.02 0.56
C GLY A 69 -14.53 -12.34 0.69
N GLY A 70 -15.09 -11.85 -0.41
CA GLY A 70 -16.39 -11.16 -0.43
C GLY A 70 -16.36 -9.67 -0.03
N VAL A 71 -15.17 -9.13 0.33
CA VAL A 71 -14.99 -7.73 0.73
C VAL A 71 -14.44 -6.92 -0.44
N ASP A 72 -15.03 -5.75 -0.71
CA ASP A 72 -14.51 -4.81 -1.71
C ASP A 72 -13.15 -4.29 -1.29
N ILE A 73 -12.15 -4.44 -2.16
CA ILE A 73 -10.77 -4.00 -1.92
C ILE A 73 -10.20 -3.22 -3.09
N LEU A 74 -9.16 -2.45 -2.78
CA LEU A 74 -8.21 -1.90 -3.74
C LEU A 74 -6.86 -2.58 -3.54
N ALA A 75 -6.36 -3.30 -4.55
CA ALA A 75 -5.03 -3.87 -4.50
C ALA A 75 -4.06 -3.12 -5.40
N MET A 76 -2.85 -2.87 -4.92
CA MET A 76 -1.70 -2.50 -5.72
C MET A 76 -0.93 -3.76 -6.10
N GLN A 77 -0.95 -4.14 -7.36
CA GLN A 77 -0.06 -5.16 -7.90
C GLN A 77 1.18 -4.47 -8.46
N GLY A 78 2.29 -4.59 -7.75
CA GLY A 78 3.50 -3.78 -7.97
C GLY A 78 3.49 -2.51 -7.10
N ARG A 79 4.68 -2.03 -6.79
CA ARG A 79 4.90 -0.82 -5.97
C ARG A 79 6.16 -0.11 -6.43
N PHE A 80 6.37 1.10 -5.92
CA PHE A 80 7.52 1.94 -6.22
C PHE A 80 8.52 1.88 -5.08
N HIS A 81 9.81 1.83 -5.41
CA HIS A 81 10.87 1.72 -4.41
C HIS A 81 11.83 2.92 -4.49
N PHE A 82 12.36 3.30 -3.35
CA PHE A 82 13.33 4.38 -3.26
C PHE A 82 14.61 4.10 -4.08
N TYR A 83 15.05 2.84 -4.12
CA TYR A 83 16.23 2.45 -4.90
C TYR A 83 16.04 2.55 -6.43
N GLU A 84 14.80 2.68 -6.92
CA GLU A 84 14.50 2.92 -8.33
C GLU A 84 14.75 4.39 -8.74
N GLY A 85 15.16 5.26 -7.80
CA GLY A 85 15.41 6.68 -8.02
C GLY A 85 14.26 7.59 -7.66
N TYR A 86 13.14 7.06 -7.18
CA TYR A 86 12.01 7.84 -6.68
C TYR A 86 12.32 8.46 -5.32
N ASN A 87 11.95 9.71 -5.11
CA ASN A 87 11.98 10.30 -3.77
C ASN A 87 10.83 9.77 -2.90
N MET A 88 10.93 9.95 -1.58
CA MET A 88 9.93 9.42 -0.63
C MET A 88 8.51 9.95 -0.85
N LYS A 89 8.34 11.14 -1.42
CA LYS A 89 7.01 11.68 -1.73
C LYS A 89 6.37 10.99 -2.94
N GLU A 90 7.18 10.54 -3.89
CA GLU A 90 6.72 9.75 -5.04
C GLU A 90 6.39 8.33 -4.61
N VAL A 91 7.26 7.68 -3.83
CA VAL A 91 7.02 6.34 -3.29
C VAL A 91 5.72 6.28 -2.48
N THR A 92 5.43 7.30 -1.68
CA THR A 92 4.23 7.36 -0.83
C THR A 92 3.02 8.03 -1.49
N PHE A 93 3.15 8.48 -2.74
CA PHE A 93 2.06 9.12 -3.48
C PHE A 93 0.79 8.26 -3.55
N PRO A 94 0.87 6.94 -3.90
CA PRO A 94 -0.31 6.08 -3.96
C PRO A 94 -1.05 5.98 -2.62
N VAL A 95 -0.34 5.93 -1.50
CA VAL A 95 -0.94 5.86 -0.15
C VAL A 95 -1.79 7.12 0.13
N ARG A 96 -1.32 8.29 -0.29
CA ARG A 96 -2.07 9.54 -0.15
C ARG A 96 -3.28 9.60 -1.08
N VAL A 97 -3.16 9.04 -2.29
CA VAL A 97 -4.31 8.87 -3.20
C VAL A 97 -5.35 7.94 -2.59
N MET A 98 -4.94 6.81 -2.02
CA MET A 98 -5.84 5.89 -1.31
C MET A 98 -6.59 6.58 -0.18
N TYR A 99 -5.92 7.45 0.60
CA TYR A 99 -6.58 8.25 1.63
C TYR A 99 -7.69 9.13 1.04
N GLU A 100 -7.43 9.84 -0.05
CA GLU A 100 -8.41 10.69 -0.74
C GLU A 100 -9.55 9.86 -1.39
N LEU A 101 -9.31 8.61 -1.76
CA LEU A 101 -10.34 7.66 -2.21
C LEU A 101 -11.25 7.20 -1.06
N GLY A 102 -10.85 7.43 0.19
CA GLY A 102 -11.60 7.07 1.39
C GLY A 102 -11.27 5.68 1.95
N ILE A 103 -10.10 5.14 1.59
CA ILE A 103 -9.53 3.94 2.22
C ILE A 103 -9.30 4.24 3.71
N LYS A 104 -9.62 3.28 4.56
CA LYS A 104 -9.48 3.35 6.03
C LYS A 104 -8.47 2.36 6.56
N THR A 105 -8.37 1.19 5.93
CA THR A 105 -7.46 0.12 6.33
C THR A 105 -6.50 -0.17 5.19
N LEU A 106 -5.20 -0.21 5.48
CA LEU A 106 -4.16 -0.52 4.52
C LEU A 106 -3.32 -1.69 5.02
N PHE A 107 -3.31 -2.77 4.26
CA PHE A 107 -2.37 -3.89 4.44
C PHE A 107 -1.16 -3.70 3.54
N VAL A 108 0.02 -3.83 4.11
CA VAL A 108 1.28 -3.72 3.36
C VAL A 108 2.09 -4.99 3.57
N SER A 109 2.54 -5.59 2.49
CA SER A 109 3.40 -6.77 2.55
C SER A 109 4.75 -6.53 1.88
N ASN A 110 5.80 -7.15 2.41
CA ASN A 110 7.13 -7.10 1.83
C ASN A 110 7.92 -8.37 2.19
N ALA A 111 8.87 -8.72 1.35
CA ALA A 111 9.92 -9.66 1.72
C ALA A 111 10.99 -8.93 2.54
N ALA A 112 11.56 -9.61 3.54
CA ALA A 112 12.63 -9.07 4.37
C ALA A 112 13.62 -10.17 4.77
N GLY A 113 14.87 -9.79 5.06
CA GLY A 113 15.83 -10.70 5.68
C GLY A 113 15.50 -10.93 7.15
N GLY A 114 15.40 -12.19 7.57
CA GLY A 114 15.18 -12.54 8.97
C GLY A 114 16.48 -12.46 9.78
N MET A 115 16.47 -11.70 10.87
CA MET A 115 17.61 -11.60 11.81
C MET A 115 17.48 -12.59 12.98
N ASN A 116 16.28 -13.07 13.28
CA ASN A 116 16.07 -14.08 14.31
C ASN A 116 16.50 -15.46 13.79
N PRO A 117 17.44 -16.15 14.46
CA PRO A 117 17.93 -17.46 14.00
C PRO A 117 16.86 -18.57 14.01
N ALA A 118 15.75 -18.37 14.67
CA ALA A 118 14.62 -19.30 14.66
C ALA A 118 13.76 -19.19 13.40
N PHE A 119 13.88 -18.10 12.63
CA PHE A 119 13.10 -17.88 11.41
C PHE A 119 13.61 -18.78 10.28
N LYS A 120 12.67 -19.30 9.50
CA LYS A 120 12.93 -20.06 8.29
C LYS A 120 12.46 -19.31 7.06
N ILE A 121 13.01 -19.64 5.90
CA ILE A 121 12.54 -19.11 4.62
C ILE A 121 11.07 -19.50 4.43
N GLY A 122 10.24 -18.51 4.16
CA GLY A 122 8.80 -18.69 3.98
C GLY A 122 7.96 -18.40 5.23
N ASP A 123 8.59 -18.16 6.38
CA ASP A 123 7.85 -17.73 7.58
C ASP A 123 7.20 -16.36 7.34
N ILE A 124 5.99 -16.19 7.86
CA ILE A 124 5.26 -14.92 7.85
C ILE A 124 5.45 -14.24 9.20
N MET A 125 5.90 -13.00 9.15
CA MET A 125 6.08 -12.15 10.32
C MET A 125 5.09 -10.99 10.31
N ILE A 126 4.42 -10.75 11.43
CA ILE A 126 3.58 -9.56 11.60
C ILE A 126 4.46 -8.44 12.18
N ILE A 127 4.58 -7.34 11.43
CA ILE A 127 5.34 -6.17 11.87
C ILE A 127 4.52 -5.40 12.89
N THR A 128 5.13 -5.07 14.04
CA THR A 128 4.50 -4.31 15.13
C THR A 128 5.04 -2.89 15.24
N ASP A 129 6.28 -2.66 14.79
CA ASP A 129 6.93 -1.35 14.84
C ASP A 129 8.12 -1.29 13.87
N HIS A 130 8.67 -0.08 13.67
CA HIS A 130 9.83 0.17 12.81
C HIS A 130 10.86 1.09 13.47
N ILE A 131 12.12 0.81 13.22
CA ILE A 131 13.21 1.78 13.40
C ILE A 131 13.57 2.32 12.01
N ASN A 132 13.37 3.63 11.80
CA ASN A 132 13.59 4.26 10.51
C ASN A 132 14.97 4.92 10.42
N PHE A 133 15.86 4.36 9.59
CA PHE A 133 17.17 4.92 9.26
C PHE A 133 17.23 5.53 7.83
N PHE A 134 16.10 5.74 7.18
CA PHE A 134 16.09 6.34 5.85
C PHE A 134 16.57 7.79 5.88
N PRO A 135 17.39 8.21 4.87
CA PRO A 135 17.90 9.58 4.80
C PRO A 135 16.82 10.62 4.44
N GLU A 136 15.70 10.17 3.87
CA GLU A 136 14.55 10.99 3.53
C GLU A 136 13.31 10.61 4.33
N HIS A 137 12.42 11.60 4.52
CA HIS A 137 11.16 11.39 5.22
C HIS A 137 10.00 12.03 4.42
N PRO A 138 8.92 11.28 4.11
CA PRO A 138 7.82 11.79 3.27
C PRO A 138 7.02 12.92 3.92
N LEU A 139 7.09 13.07 5.25
CA LEU A 139 6.43 14.14 6.01
C LEU A 139 7.27 15.43 6.08
N ARG A 140 8.50 15.43 5.54
CA ARG A 140 9.33 16.64 5.51
C ARG A 140 8.77 17.67 4.53
N GLY A 141 8.69 18.93 4.97
CA GLY A 141 8.25 20.05 4.15
C GLY A 141 6.87 20.56 4.57
N LYS A 142 6.15 21.24 3.64
CA LYS A 142 4.83 21.81 3.91
C LYS A 142 3.81 20.69 4.21
N ASN A 143 3.06 20.85 5.31
CA ASN A 143 2.00 19.93 5.66
C ASN A 143 0.83 20.01 4.65
N PHE A 144 0.14 18.89 4.45
CA PHE A 144 -1.10 18.86 3.71
C PHE A 144 -2.30 19.05 4.67
N PRO A 145 -3.41 19.60 4.19
CA PRO A 145 -4.57 19.87 5.04
C PRO A 145 -5.31 18.60 5.49
N THR A 146 -4.85 17.41 5.08
CA THR A 146 -5.49 16.12 5.31
C THR A 146 -5.07 15.44 6.62
N GLY A 147 -4.18 16.06 7.40
CA GLY A 147 -3.73 15.47 8.66
C GLY A 147 -2.93 16.43 9.53
N PRO A 148 -2.60 16.04 10.76
CA PRO A 148 -1.80 16.86 11.66
C PRO A 148 -0.37 17.06 11.12
N ARG A 149 0.25 18.18 11.53
CA ARG A 149 1.65 18.47 11.18
C ARG A 149 2.62 17.45 11.77
N PHE A 150 2.31 16.98 12.96
CA PHE A 150 3.08 16.02 13.72
C PHE A 150 2.15 14.85 14.08
N PRO A 151 2.04 13.84 13.18
CA PRO A 151 1.27 12.65 13.50
C PRO A 151 1.95 11.90 14.66
N ASP A 152 1.13 11.37 15.55
CA ASP A 152 1.61 10.43 16.54
C ASP A 152 2.01 9.13 15.85
N MET A 153 3.22 8.64 16.16
CA MET A 153 3.76 7.40 15.62
C MET A 153 3.92 6.32 16.70
N HIS A 154 3.32 6.52 17.87
CA HIS A 154 3.38 5.56 18.98
C HIS A 154 2.71 4.22 18.57
N GLU A 155 1.55 4.31 17.95
CA GLU A 155 0.83 3.15 17.40
C GLU A 155 0.84 3.23 15.86
N THR A 156 2.01 2.95 15.26
CA THR A 156 2.17 2.98 13.80
C THR A 156 1.32 1.92 13.11
N TYR A 157 1.12 0.79 13.77
CA TYR A 157 0.29 -0.32 13.34
C TYR A 157 -0.89 -0.51 14.28
N ASP A 158 -2.06 -0.78 13.71
CA ASP A 158 -3.30 -1.01 14.44
C ASP A 158 -3.21 -2.28 15.30
N VAL A 159 -3.28 -2.12 16.61
CA VAL A 159 -3.08 -3.22 17.59
C VAL A 159 -4.19 -4.27 17.50
N GLU A 160 -5.42 -3.87 17.16
CA GLU A 160 -6.54 -4.80 17.02
C GLU A 160 -6.38 -5.65 15.75
N LEU A 161 -5.90 -5.05 14.65
CA LEU A 161 -5.61 -5.79 13.42
C LEU A 161 -4.41 -6.74 13.60
N ILE A 162 -3.38 -6.33 14.36
CA ILE A 162 -2.26 -7.22 14.73
C ILE A 162 -2.76 -8.43 15.49
N LYS A 163 -3.59 -8.20 16.52
CA LYS A 163 -4.17 -9.27 17.33
C LYS A 163 -5.01 -10.22 16.48
N MET A 164 -5.91 -9.67 15.66
CA MET A 164 -6.75 -10.46 14.75
C MET A 164 -5.91 -11.33 13.81
N ALA A 165 -4.88 -10.76 13.20
CA ALA A 165 -3.98 -11.49 12.30
C ALA A 165 -3.23 -12.62 13.03
N ALA A 166 -2.76 -12.36 14.27
CA ALA A 166 -2.09 -13.36 15.10
C ALA A 166 -3.03 -14.49 15.52
N ASP A 167 -4.29 -14.19 15.82
CA ASP A 167 -5.28 -15.19 16.20
C ASP A 167 -5.65 -16.07 14.99
N ILE A 168 -5.86 -15.50 13.80
CA ILE A 168 -6.08 -16.25 12.56
C ILE A 168 -4.88 -17.15 12.24
N ALA A 169 -3.65 -16.69 12.46
CA ALA A 169 -2.44 -17.48 12.20
C ALA A 169 -2.30 -18.69 13.13
N LYS A 170 -2.93 -18.69 14.31
CA LYS A 170 -2.94 -19.85 15.23
C LYS A 170 -3.94 -20.93 14.81
N GLU A 171 -4.96 -20.55 14.03
CA GLU A 171 -6.02 -21.45 13.58
C GLU A 171 -5.62 -22.23 12.30
N LYS A 172 -4.54 -21.82 11.63
CA LYS A 172 -4.02 -22.37 10.36
C LYS A 172 -2.78 -23.25 10.60
#